data_692c55e9fbed25745885a030c100ecd6
#
_entry.id   692c55e9fbed25745885a030c100ecd6
#
_cell.length_a   1.000
_cell.length_b   1.000
_cell.length_c   1.000
_cell.angle_alpha   90.00
_cell.angle_beta   90.00
_cell.angle_gamma   90.00
#
_symmetry.space_group_name_H-M   'P 1'
#
loop_
_entity.id
_entity.type
_entity.pdbx_description
1 polymer ?
#
loop_
_entity_poly.entity_id
_entity_poly.type
_entity_poly.pdbx_seq_one_letter_code
_entity_poly.pdbx_strand_id
1 'polypeptide(L)'
;MVHETVYQALYVQGRGELRREVTRALRSGRARRRPQRQAASRQPRFTHPMVMISERPAEAEDRAVPGHWEGDLIIGKDNGSAIGTLVERATRYVMLVHLPDGRSAEHMRDALVKTVKTLPSHLTRSLTWDQGSEMAAHHSFSIATDVPVYFCDPASPWQRGSNENTNGLLRQYFPKGTDLSVHTPEHLAAVAAELNGRPRKTLSWETPAERLHKLLAV
;
A
#
# COMPACT_ATOMS: atom_id res chain seq x y z
N MET A 1 -23.50 -15.38 21.87
CA MET A 1 -23.54 -13.95 22.32
C MET A 1 -22.86 -13.12 21.25
N VAL A 2 -23.58 -12.16 20.64
CA VAL A 2 -23.05 -11.38 19.53
C VAL A 2 -22.03 -10.38 20.07
N HIS A 3 -20.90 -10.21 19.42
CA HIS A 3 -19.81 -9.30 19.78
C HIS A 3 -20.30 -7.86 20.09
N GLU A 4 -21.29 -7.38 19.37
CA GLU A 4 -21.94 -6.08 19.56
C GLU A 4 -22.62 -5.94 20.93
N THR A 5 -23.28 -7.00 21.44
CA THR A 5 -23.97 -7.00 22.74
C THR A 5 -23.01 -6.81 23.91
N VAL A 6 -21.78 -7.37 23.82
CA VAL A 6 -20.75 -7.19 24.85
C VAL A 6 -20.25 -5.75 24.87
N TYR A 7 -20.06 -5.14 23.70
CA TYR A 7 -19.66 -3.72 23.63
C TYR A 7 -20.76 -2.78 24.11
N GLN A 8 -22.02 -3.05 23.79
CA GLN A 8 -23.14 -2.24 24.30
C GLN A 8 -23.25 -2.33 25.82
N ALA A 9 -23.09 -3.51 26.41
CA ALA A 9 -23.11 -3.68 27.85
C ALA A 9 -21.97 -2.90 28.55
N LEU A 10 -20.77 -2.89 27.98
CA LEU A 10 -19.61 -2.17 28.52
C LEU A 10 -19.75 -0.64 28.45
N TYR A 11 -20.39 -0.12 27.40
CA TYR A 11 -20.49 1.34 27.19
C TYR A 11 -21.75 1.99 27.77
N VAL A 12 -22.84 1.23 27.94
CA VAL A 12 -24.13 1.77 28.41
C VAL A 12 -24.27 1.80 29.93
N GLN A 13 -23.61 0.90 30.67
CA GLN A 13 -23.81 0.75 32.11
C GLN A 13 -22.94 1.62 33.02
N GLY A 14 -22.11 2.51 32.47
CA GLY A 14 -21.17 3.26 33.30
C GLY A 14 -21.69 4.60 33.79
N ARG A 15 -22.26 4.66 35.00
CA ARG A 15 -22.36 5.91 35.78
C ARG A 15 -21.41 5.86 36.99
N GLY A 16 -20.77 7.00 37.33
CA GLY A 16 -19.93 7.11 38.53
C GLY A 16 -18.59 6.37 38.44
N GLU A 17 -18.24 5.69 39.53
CA GLU A 17 -16.94 5.01 39.71
C GLU A 17 -16.72 3.85 38.75
N LEU A 18 -17.76 3.05 38.50
CA LEU A 18 -17.71 1.94 37.51
C LEU A 18 -17.31 2.43 36.11
N ARG A 19 -17.73 3.63 35.72
CA ARG A 19 -17.31 4.25 34.47
C ARG A 19 -15.82 4.54 34.42
N ARG A 20 -15.21 4.95 35.54
CA ARG A 20 -13.76 5.22 35.63
C ARG A 20 -12.96 3.94 35.58
N GLU A 21 -13.41 2.87 36.22
CA GLU A 21 -12.77 1.56 36.19
C GLU A 21 -12.84 0.92 34.78
N VAL A 22 -14.02 0.92 34.15
CA VAL A 22 -14.19 0.43 32.79
C VAL A 22 -13.32 1.24 31.79
N THR A 23 -13.22 2.56 31.98
CA THR A 23 -12.37 3.40 31.13
C THR A 23 -10.89 3.05 31.28
N ARG A 24 -10.42 2.73 32.51
CA ARG A 24 -9.04 2.27 32.74
C ARG A 24 -8.77 0.89 32.16
N ALA A 25 -9.74 0.00 32.23
CA ALA A 25 -9.64 -1.37 31.73
C ALA A 25 -9.69 -1.45 30.18
N LEU A 26 -10.34 -0.49 29.52
CA LEU A 26 -10.44 -0.47 28.07
C LEU A 26 -9.13 0.01 27.43
N ARG A 27 -8.59 -0.81 26.53
CA ARG A 27 -7.36 -0.52 25.77
C ARG A 27 -7.37 0.84 25.05
N SER A 28 -8.55 1.37 24.73
CA SER A 28 -8.73 2.67 24.08
C SER A 28 -8.80 3.86 25.05
N GLY A 29 -8.95 3.62 26.38
CA GLY A 29 -9.12 4.65 27.40
C GLY A 29 -10.39 5.52 27.25
N ARG A 30 -11.37 5.07 26.45
CA ARG A 30 -12.57 5.87 26.12
C ARG A 30 -13.80 5.41 26.85
N ALA A 31 -14.49 6.35 27.48
CA ALA A 31 -15.76 6.12 28.17
C ALA A 31 -16.98 6.10 27.23
N ARG A 32 -16.85 6.47 25.99
CA ARG A 32 -17.92 6.45 24.98
C ARG A 32 -17.45 5.89 23.66
N ARG A 33 -18.29 5.04 23.04
CA ARG A 33 -18.10 4.62 21.65
C ARG A 33 -18.24 5.84 20.73
N ARG A 34 -17.27 6.07 19.84
CA ARG A 34 -17.44 7.04 18.77
C ARG A 34 -18.52 6.51 17.82
N PRO A 35 -19.56 7.32 17.50
CA PRO A 35 -20.49 6.93 16.45
C PRO A 35 -19.70 6.65 15.18
N GLN A 36 -19.98 5.51 14.56
CA GLN A 36 -19.43 5.20 13.25
C GLN A 36 -19.97 6.25 12.29
N ARG A 37 -19.12 7.09 11.72
CA ARG A 37 -19.55 8.09 10.73
C ARG A 37 -20.29 7.35 9.64
N GLN A 38 -21.54 7.73 9.40
CA GLN A 38 -22.36 7.14 8.35
C GLN A 38 -21.62 7.26 7.01
N ALA A 39 -21.50 6.16 6.31
CA ALA A 39 -20.78 6.09 5.01
C ALA A 39 -21.39 7.07 3.97
N ALA A 40 -22.67 7.37 4.08
CA ALA A 40 -23.40 8.29 3.21
C ALA A 40 -22.95 9.77 3.27
N SER A 41 -22.19 10.20 4.29
CA SER A 41 -21.74 11.60 4.40
C SER A 41 -20.30 11.84 3.89
N ARG A 42 -19.66 10.82 3.33
CA ARG A 42 -18.32 10.97 2.73
C ARG A 42 -18.48 11.37 1.27
N GLN A 43 -17.99 12.56 0.90
CA GLN A 43 -17.79 12.85 -0.51
C GLN A 43 -16.98 11.72 -1.14
N PRO A 44 -17.34 11.25 -2.35
CA PRO A 44 -16.56 10.22 -3.03
C PRO A 44 -15.13 10.71 -3.18
N ARG A 45 -14.18 9.95 -2.67
CA ARG A 45 -12.73 10.27 -2.76
C ARG A 45 -12.22 10.15 -4.18
N PHE A 46 -12.93 9.39 -5.00
CA PHE A 46 -12.59 9.09 -6.38
C PHE A 46 -13.60 9.74 -7.31
N THR A 47 -13.11 10.50 -8.28
CA THR A 47 -13.92 11.16 -9.31
C THR A 47 -14.32 10.16 -10.41
N HIS A 48 -13.48 9.16 -10.64
CA HIS A 48 -13.70 8.09 -11.62
C HIS A 48 -13.98 6.77 -10.91
N PRO A 49 -14.77 5.85 -11.53
CA PRO A 49 -15.05 4.55 -10.94
C PRO A 49 -13.76 3.73 -10.81
N MET A 50 -13.67 2.99 -9.71
CA MET A 50 -12.58 2.06 -9.44
C MET A 50 -12.87 0.70 -10.10
N VAL A 51 -11.89 0.12 -10.79
CA VAL A 51 -11.94 -1.26 -11.24
C VAL A 51 -11.45 -2.15 -10.09
N MET A 52 -12.25 -3.11 -9.67
CA MET A 52 -11.92 -3.92 -8.51
C MET A 52 -10.97 -5.07 -8.86
N ILE A 53 -10.26 -5.58 -7.87
CA ILE A 53 -9.30 -6.67 -8.03
C ILE A 53 -9.94 -7.95 -8.60
N SER A 54 -11.25 -8.15 -8.40
CA SER A 54 -12.01 -9.26 -8.99
C SER A 54 -12.08 -9.22 -10.53
N GLU A 55 -11.86 -8.04 -11.12
CA GLU A 55 -11.84 -7.85 -12.58
C GLU A 55 -10.43 -7.94 -13.16
N ARG A 56 -9.41 -8.13 -12.31
CA ARG A 56 -8.01 -8.28 -12.73
C ARG A 56 -7.83 -9.58 -13.52
N PRO A 57 -7.02 -9.60 -14.60
CA PRO A 57 -6.72 -10.82 -15.36
C PRO A 57 -6.22 -11.96 -14.47
N ALA A 58 -6.69 -13.18 -14.72
CA ALA A 58 -6.32 -14.36 -13.93
C ALA A 58 -4.80 -14.63 -13.95
N GLU A 59 -4.11 -14.29 -15.02
CA GLU A 59 -2.64 -14.41 -15.13
C GLU A 59 -1.87 -13.65 -14.05
N ALA A 60 -2.47 -12.61 -13.47
CA ALA A 60 -1.89 -11.88 -12.36
C ALA A 60 -2.00 -12.64 -11.02
N GLU A 61 -2.90 -13.63 -10.91
CA GLU A 61 -3.12 -14.39 -9.66
C GLU A 61 -2.01 -15.39 -9.38
N ASP A 62 -1.63 -16.19 -10.36
CA ASP A 62 -0.65 -17.28 -10.21
C ASP A 62 0.80 -16.79 -10.19
N ARG A 63 1.03 -15.49 -10.50
CA ARG A 63 2.36 -14.87 -10.55
C ARG A 63 3.30 -15.48 -11.59
N ALA A 64 2.75 -16.16 -12.59
CA ALA A 64 3.53 -16.76 -13.66
C ALA A 64 3.94 -15.72 -14.70
N VAL A 65 3.06 -14.75 -14.96
CA VAL A 65 3.29 -13.69 -15.94
C VAL A 65 3.86 -12.46 -15.25
N PRO A 66 5.05 -11.98 -15.64
CA PRO A 66 5.63 -10.75 -15.08
C PRO A 66 4.93 -9.49 -15.60
N GLY A 67 5.14 -8.37 -14.88
CA GLY A 67 4.58 -7.07 -15.23
C GLY A 67 3.36 -6.66 -14.42
N HIS A 68 2.94 -7.47 -13.45
CA HIS A 68 1.87 -7.14 -12.52
C HIS A 68 2.46 -6.64 -11.19
N TRP A 69 2.17 -5.40 -10.86
CA TRP A 69 2.74 -4.72 -9.69
C TRP A 69 1.73 -4.57 -8.55
N GLU A 70 2.21 -4.71 -7.34
CA GLU A 70 1.51 -4.31 -6.12
C GLU A 70 2.12 -3.01 -5.61
N GLY A 71 1.28 -2.02 -5.32
CA GLY A 71 1.74 -0.74 -4.82
C GLY A 71 1.16 -0.37 -3.45
N ASP A 72 1.89 0.43 -2.68
CA ASP A 72 1.51 0.91 -1.34
C ASP A 72 2.35 2.13 -0.95
N LEU A 73 2.07 2.71 0.22
CA LEU A 73 2.85 3.76 0.84
C LEU A 73 3.47 3.34 2.16
N ILE A 74 4.74 3.65 2.35
CA ILE A 74 5.33 3.73 3.69
C ILE A 74 5.12 5.15 4.20
N ILE A 75 4.36 5.28 5.29
CA ILE A 75 4.03 6.57 5.88
C ILE A 75 5.03 6.89 6.99
N GLY A 76 5.53 8.13 6.98
CA GLY A 76 6.43 8.69 7.96
C GLY A 76 5.71 9.30 9.18
N LYS A 77 6.48 10.07 9.95
CA LYS A 77 6.00 10.73 11.18
C LYS A 77 4.80 11.64 10.87
N ASP A 78 3.79 11.58 11.73
CA ASP A 78 2.59 12.44 11.72
C ASP A 78 1.87 12.51 10.35
N ASN A 79 2.07 11.49 9.51
CA ASN A 79 1.61 11.45 8.11
C ASN A 79 2.16 12.58 7.22
N GLY A 80 3.25 13.24 7.63
CA GLY A 80 3.83 14.39 6.92
C GLY A 80 4.63 14.01 5.68
N SER A 81 5.20 12.81 5.64
CA SER A 81 6.01 12.32 4.52
C SER A 81 5.66 10.88 4.16
N ALA A 82 6.01 10.45 2.95
CA ALA A 82 5.78 9.09 2.49
C ALA A 82 6.80 8.68 1.42
N ILE A 83 6.98 7.37 1.26
CA ILE A 83 7.69 6.74 0.15
C ILE A 83 6.72 5.77 -0.51
N GLY A 84 6.55 5.86 -1.82
CA GLY A 84 5.79 4.88 -2.58
C GLY A 84 6.60 3.59 -2.76
N THR A 85 5.93 2.46 -2.71
CA THR A 85 6.55 1.14 -2.92
C THR A 85 5.83 0.43 -4.04
N LEU A 86 6.59 -0.09 -5.00
CA LEU A 86 6.09 -0.95 -6.07
C LEU A 86 6.82 -2.29 -5.98
N VAL A 87 6.07 -3.37 -5.94
CA VAL A 87 6.61 -4.74 -5.90
C VAL A 87 6.06 -5.52 -7.07
N GLU A 88 6.95 -5.99 -7.95
CA GLU A 88 6.58 -6.87 -9.05
C GLU A 88 6.25 -8.27 -8.50
N ARG A 89 5.10 -8.82 -8.92
CA ARG A 89 4.51 -10.01 -8.28
C ARG A 89 5.27 -11.31 -8.56
N ALA A 90 5.79 -11.49 -9.77
CA ALA A 90 6.50 -12.70 -10.18
C ALA A 90 7.95 -12.73 -9.68
N THR A 91 8.65 -11.62 -9.83
CA THR A 91 10.08 -11.49 -9.51
C THR A 91 10.36 -11.02 -8.09
N ARG A 92 9.37 -10.44 -7.41
CA ARG A 92 9.52 -9.75 -6.12
C ARG A 92 10.44 -8.52 -6.18
N TYR A 93 10.69 -8.01 -7.37
CA TYR A 93 11.50 -6.82 -7.57
C TYR A 93 10.81 -5.60 -6.99
N VAL A 94 11.60 -4.78 -6.28
CA VAL A 94 11.11 -3.62 -5.55
C VAL A 94 11.60 -2.35 -6.23
N MET A 95 10.69 -1.40 -6.44
CA MET A 95 11.03 -0.02 -6.77
C MET A 95 10.48 0.90 -5.67
N LEU A 96 11.26 1.91 -5.32
CA LEU A 96 10.85 2.94 -4.36
C LEU A 96 10.58 4.24 -5.10
N VAL A 97 9.43 4.83 -4.83
CA VAL A 97 8.96 6.06 -5.47
C VAL A 97 9.18 7.23 -4.53
N HIS A 98 10.03 8.15 -4.94
CA HIS A 98 10.33 9.36 -4.19
C HIS A 98 9.19 10.36 -4.29
N LEU A 99 8.72 10.86 -3.14
CA LEU A 99 7.60 11.79 -3.01
C LEU A 99 8.02 13.05 -2.22
N PRO A 100 8.84 13.92 -2.80
CA PRO A 100 9.40 15.08 -2.10
C PRO A 100 8.32 16.11 -1.72
N ASP A 101 7.30 16.27 -2.58
CA ASP A 101 6.25 17.27 -2.44
C ASP A 101 5.02 16.75 -1.71
N GLY A 102 5.15 15.61 -1.05
CA GLY A 102 4.07 14.95 -0.32
C GLY A 102 3.31 13.92 -1.14
N ARG A 103 2.18 13.47 -0.61
CA ARG A 103 1.40 12.32 -1.11
C ARG A 103 0.01 12.71 -1.63
N SER A 104 -0.16 13.90 -2.21
CA SER A 104 -1.40 14.24 -2.90
C SER A 104 -1.61 13.29 -4.10
N ALA A 105 -2.84 13.16 -4.56
CA ALA A 105 -3.15 12.27 -5.69
C ALA A 105 -2.39 12.66 -6.96
N GLU A 106 -2.16 13.97 -7.16
CA GLU A 106 -1.42 14.51 -8.30
C GLU A 106 0.07 14.19 -8.18
N HIS A 107 0.71 14.46 -7.03
CA HIS A 107 2.12 14.16 -6.80
C HIS A 107 2.38 12.65 -6.91
N MET A 108 1.47 11.83 -6.36
CA MET A 108 1.57 10.38 -6.46
C MET A 108 1.45 9.90 -7.91
N ARG A 109 0.48 10.42 -8.67
CA ARG A 109 0.33 10.13 -10.11
C ARG A 109 1.61 10.46 -10.86
N ASP A 110 2.16 11.66 -10.70
CA ASP A 110 3.32 12.12 -11.46
C ASP A 110 4.58 11.31 -11.13
N ALA A 111 4.78 11.00 -9.86
CA ALA A 111 5.88 10.16 -9.42
C ALA A 111 5.75 8.71 -9.94
N LEU A 112 4.56 8.14 -9.91
CA LEU A 112 4.28 6.81 -10.47
C LEU A 112 4.48 6.78 -11.99
N VAL A 113 3.98 7.77 -12.72
CA VAL A 113 4.17 7.90 -14.19
C VAL A 113 5.65 7.93 -14.52
N LYS A 114 6.44 8.76 -13.81
CA LYS A 114 7.89 8.84 -14.00
C LYS A 114 8.55 7.49 -13.75
N THR A 115 8.17 6.80 -12.68
CA THR A 115 8.77 5.51 -12.30
C THR A 115 8.40 4.40 -13.30
N VAL A 116 7.12 4.28 -13.66
CA VAL A 116 6.64 3.22 -14.55
C VAL A 116 7.20 3.37 -15.97
N LYS A 117 7.36 4.60 -16.45
CA LYS A 117 7.96 4.87 -17.77
C LYS A 117 9.45 4.46 -17.91
N THR A 118 10.12 4.13 -16.82
CA THR A 118 11.48 3.54 -16.89
C THR A 118 11.48 2.07 -17.24
N LEU A 119 10.32 1.42 -17.21
CA LEU A 119 10.16 0.00 -17.48
C LEU A 119 9.71 -0.25 -18.93
N PRO A 120 10.13 -1.35 -19.55
CA PRO A 120 9.61 -1.75 -20.84
C PRO A 120 8.14 -2.16 -20.74
N SER A 121 7.38 -1.98 -21.82
CA SER A 121 5.92 -2.17 -21.86
C SER A 121 5.46 -3.57 -21.44
N HIS A 122 6.21 -4.62 -21.76
CA HIS A 122 5.88 -5.99 -21.37
C HIS A 122 5.99 -6.24 -19.84
N LEU A 123 6.65 -5.34 -19.10
CA LEU A 123 6.76 -5.36 -17.64
C LEU A 123 5.84 -4.33 -16.94
N THR A 124 4.88 -3.75 -17.66
CA THR A 124 3.95 -2.74 -17.11
C THR A 124 2.49 -3.10 -17.44
N ARG A 125 2.07 -4.33 -17.05
CA ARG A 125 0.75 -4.89 -17.40
C ARG A 125 -0.38 -4.40 -16.50
N SER A 126 -0.15 -4.27 -15.20
CA SER A 126 -1.14 -3.74 -14.27
C SER A 126 -0.52 -3.26 -12.96
N LEU A 127 -1.24 -2.38 -12.26
CA LEU A 127 -0.94 -1.93 -10.92
C LEU A 127 -2.11 -2.26 -10.00
N THR A 128 -1.84 -2.92 -8.86
CA THR A 128 -2.84 -3.19 -7.82
C THR A 128 -2.55 -2.29 -6.61
N TRP A 129 -3.57 -1.58 -6.13
CA TRP A 129 -3.47 -0.64 -5.00
C TRP A 129 -4.65 -0.81 -4.03
N ASP A 130 -4.56 -0.24 -2.84
CA ASP A 130 -5.74 -0.13 -1.97
C ASP A 130 -6.60 1.08 -2.36
N GLN A 131 -7.68 1.28 -1.61
CA GLN A 131 -8.60 2.40 -1.85
C GLN A 131 -8.12 3.68 -1.13
N GLY A 132 -6.80 3.92 -1.06
CA GLY A 132 -6.22 5.12 -0.49
C GLY A 132 -6.49 6.36 -1.33
N SER A 133 -6.64 7.51 -0.68
CA SER A 133 -6.92 8.79 -1.35
C SER A 133 -5.79 9.27 -2.26
N GLU A 134 -4.58 8.78 -2.06
CA GLU A 134 -3.40 9.06 -2.89
C GLU A 134 -3.56 8.51 -4.31
N MET A 135 -4.44 7.53 -4.51
CA MET A 135 -4.76 6.99 -5.85
C MET A 135 -6.03 7.60 -6.47
N ALA A 136 -6.52 8.73 -5.95
CA ALA A 136 -7.70 9.39 -6.53
C ALA A 136 -7.48 9.86 -8.00
N ALA A 137 -6.24 10.08 -8.42
CA ALA A 137 -5.87 10.39 -9.80
C ALA A 137 -5.54 9.15 -10.67
N HIS A 138 -5.97 7.93 -10.26
CA HIS A 138 -5.67 6.67 -10.96
C HIS A 138 -6.05 6.67 -12.45
N HIS A 139 -7.18 7.29 -12.80
CA HIS A 139 -7.63 7.38 -14.19
C HIS A 139 -6.62 8.16 -15.06
N SER A 140 -6.14 9.31 -14.57
CA SER A 140 -5.11 10.09 -15.27
C SER A 140 -3.76 9.36 -15.35
N PHE A 141 -3.42 8.55 -14.32
CA PHE A 141 -2.26 7.66 -14.36
C PHE A 141 -2.41 6.62 -15.47
N SER A 142 -3.56 5.92 -15.54
CA SER A 142 -3.80 4.90 -16.57
C SER A 142 -3.75 5.48 -17.99
N ILE A 143 -4.30 6.69 -18.20
CA ILE A 143 -4.20 7.37 -19.51
C ILE A 143 -2.73 7.69 -19.86
N ALA A 144 -1.94 8.14 -18.89
CA ALA A 144 -0.55 8.55 -19.13
C ALA A 144 0.43 7.40 -19.34
N THR A 145 0.09 6.18 -18.89
CA THR A 145 0.99 5.02 -18.86
C THR A 145 0.46 3.81 -19.62
N ASP A 146 -0.81 3.80 -20.00
CA ASP A 146 -1.54 2.62 -20.53
C ASP A 146 -1.56 1.43 -19.56
N VAL A 147 -1.39 1.70 -18.25
CA VAL A 147 -1.38 0.67 -17.20
C VAL A 147 -2.70 0.70 -16.44
N PRO A 148 -3.51 -0.36 -16.48
CA PRO A 148 -4.73 -0.44 -15.71
C PRO A 148 -4.45 -0.55 -14.21
N VAL A 149 -5.27 0.14 -13.40
CA VAL A 149 -5.19 0.11 -11.94
C VAL A 149 -6.36 -0.69 -11.39
N TYR A 150 -6.06 -1.68 -10.55
CA TYR A 150 -7.03 -2.51 -9.84
C TYR A 150 -7.00 -2.21 -8.35
N PHE A 151 -8.18 -2.09 -7.75
CA PHE A 151 -8.31 -1.76 -6.33
C PHE A 151 -8.67 -3.00 -5.50
N CYS A 152 -7.95 -3.17 -4.39
CA CYS A 152 -8.24 -4.21 -3.42
C CYS A 152 -9.59 -3.97 -2.73
N ASP A 153 -10.20 -5.04 -2.27
CA ASP A 153 -11.38 -4.94 -1.41
C ASP A 153 -11.05 -4.24 -0.08
N PRO A 154 -12.00 -3.52 0.50
CA PRO A 154 -11.80 -2.90 1.81
C PRO A 154 -11.38 -3.91 2.88
N ALA A 155 -10.38 -3.55 3.68
CA ALA A 155 -9.85 -4.37 4.76
C ALA A 155 -9.29 -5.75 4.34
N SER A 156 -8.76 -5.86 3.11
CA SER A 156 -8.21 -7.09 2.53
C SER A 156 -6.70 -7.02 2.24
N PRO A 157 -5.84 -6.84 3.27
CA PRO A 157 -4.40 -6.66 3.08
C PRO A 157 -3.73 -7.88 2.41
N TRP A 158 -4.27 -9.09 2.59
CA TRP A 158 -3.75 -10.31 1.96
C TRP A 158 -3.74 -10.27 0.43
N GLN A 159 -4.56 -9.42 -0.18
CA GLN A 159 -4.60 -9.24 -1.64
C GLN A 159 -3.33 -8.56 -2.18
N ARG A 160 -2.53 -7.92 -1.30
CA ARG A 160 -1.23 -7.31 -1.59
C ARG A 160 -0.10 -7.88 -0.71
N GLY A 161 -0.13 -9.18 -0.49
CA GLY A 161 0.81 -9.85 0.41
C GLY A 161 2.29 -9.71 0.04
N SER A 162 2.62 -9.48 -1.25
CA SER A 162 4.01 -9.21 -1.67
C SER A 162 4.48 -7.86 -1.16
N ASN A 163 3.63 -6.85 -1.28
CA ASN A 163 3.95 -5.49 -0.86
C ASN A 163 3.98 -5.37 0.67
N GLU A 164 3.00 -5.96 1.37
CA GLU A 164 2.97 -5.96 2.83
C GLU A 164 4.24 -6.56 3.44
N ASN A 165 4.69 -7.71 2.92
CA ASN A 165 5.95 -8.33 3.34
C ASN A 165 7.15 -7.42 3.06
N THR A 166 7.21 -6.80 1.88
CA THR A 166 8.29 -5.90 1.49
C THR A 166 8.31 -4.65 2.36
N ASN A 167 7.14 -4.06 2.66
CA ASN A 167 7.03 -2.93 3.56
C ASN A 167 7.55 -3.27 4.97
N GLY A 168 7.33 -4.51 5.43
CA GLY A 168 7.91 -5.02 6.67
C GLY A 168 9.44 -4.99 6.66
N LEU A 169 10.07 -5.40 5.55
CA LEU A 169 11.53 -5.35 5.39
C LEU A 169 12.05 -3.90 5.27
N LEU A 170 11.35 -3.06 4.54
CA LEU A 170 11.71 -1.65 4.36
C LEU A 170 11.69 -0.86 5.67
N ARG A 171 10.95 -1.31 6.70
CA ARG A 171 10.98 -0.71 8.04
C ARG A 171 12.31 -0.85 8.77
N GLN A 172 13.23 -1.67 8.29
CA GLN A 172 14.61 -1.72 8.78
C GLN A 172 15.41 -0.48 8.36
N TYR A 173 15.08 0.10 7.21
CA TYR A 173 15.72 1.30 6.63
C TYR A 173 14.93 2.57 6.94
N PHE A 174 13.62 2.46 6.99
CA PHE A 174 12.64 3.54 7.18
C PHE A 174 11.79 3.26 8.41
N PRO A 175 12.31 3.46 9.64
CA PRO A 175 11.58 3.16 10.87
C PRO A 175 10.27 3.94 10.97
N LYS A 176 9.27 3.36 11.64
CA LYS A 176 8.01 4.06 11.91
C LYS A 176 8.27 5.29 12.78
N GLY A 177 7.56 6.39 12.48
CA GLY A 177 7.67 7.63 13.27
C GLY A 177 8.88 8.50 12.91
N THR A 178 9.63 8.15 11.85
CA THR A 178 10.69 9.02 11.30
C THR A 178 10.16 9.87 10.16
N ASP A 179 10.83 10.99 9.92
CA ASP A 179 10.58 11.79 8.72
C ASP A 179 11.24 11.13 7.51
N LEU A 180 10.43 10.85 6.50
CA LEU A 180 10.88 10.19 5.28
C LEU A 180 11.26 11.16 4.17
N SER A 181 10.98 12.45 4.32
CA SER A 181 11.32 13.49 3.33
C SER A 181 12.83 13.76 3.22
N VAL A 182 13.58 13.35 4.25
CA VAL A 182 15.06 13.50 4.29
C VAL A 182 15.80 12.55 3.34
N HIS A 183 15.12 11.54 2.81
CA HIS A 183 15.74 10.55 1.95
C HIS A 183 15.74 10.97 0.48
N THR A 184 16.92 11.00 -0.13
CA THR A 184 17.09 11.36 -1.54
C THR A 184 16.71 10.20 -2.48
N PRO A 185 16.44 10.47 -3.77
CA PRO A 185 16.20 9.42 -4.76
C PRO A 185 17.33 8.38 -4.83
N GLU A 186 18.60 8.84 -4.69
CA GLU A 186 19.78 7.97 -4.72
C GLU A 186 19.80 7.03 -3.51
N HIS A 187 19.43 7.54 -2.33
CA HIS A 187 19.31 6.69 -1.13
C HIS A 187 18.21 5.65 -1.29
N LEU A 188 17.05 6.05 -1.83
CA LEU A 188 15.95 5.11 -2.11
C LEU A 188 16.39 4.04 -3.13
N ALA A 189 17.09 4.43 -4.18
CA ALA A 189 17.64 3.50 -5.18
C ALA A 189 18.63 2.50 -4.56
N ALA A 190 19.52 2.97 -3.67
CA ALA A 190 20.48 2.12 -2.96
C ALA A 190 19.78 1.08 -2.06
N VAL A 191 18.77 1.49 -1.30
CA VAL A 191 17.97 0.58 -0.46
C VAL A 191 17.22 -0.43 -1.33
N ALA A 192 16.61 -0.01 -2.42
CA ALA A 192 15.93 -0.90 -3.36
C ALA A 192 16.92 -1.91 -3.96
N ALA A 193 18.10 -1.47 -4.38
CA ALA A 193 19.15 -2.34 -4.92
C ALA A 193 19.59 -3.40 -3.90
N GLU A 194 19.80 -3.01 -2.64
CA GLU A 194 20.16 -3.94 -1.57
C GLU A 194 19.07 -5.01 -1.37
N LEU A 195 17.78 -4.62 -1.31
CA LEU A 195 16.68 -5.57 -1.18
C LEU A 195 16.54 -6.49 -2.39
N ASN A 196 16.76 -5.96 -3.59
CA ASN A 196 16.70 -6.70 -4.84
C ASN A 196 17.90 -7.64 -5.03
N GLY A 197 19.01 -7.40 -4.35
CA GLY A 197 20.18 -8.29 -4.30
C GLY A 197 20.11 -9.41 -3.26
N ARG A 198 19.05 -9.46 -2.44
CA ARG A 198 18.90 -10.52 -1.41
C ARG A 198 18.25 -11.77 -1.99
N PRO A 199 18.86 -12.95 -1.90
CA PRO A 199 18.25 -14.22 -2.31
C PRO A 199 16.91 -14.47 -1.59
N ARG A 200 15.92 -14.98 -2.32
CA ARG A 200 14.60 -15.28 -1.77
C ARG A 200 14.28 -16.76 -1.88
N LYS A 201 13.90 -17.39 -0.77
CA LYS A 201 13.46 -18.79 -0.76
C LYS A 201 12.32 -19.04 -1.75
N THR A 202 11.39 -18.08 -1.86
CA THR A 202 10.25 -18.13 -2.79
C THR A 202 10.64 -18.01 -4.26
N LEU A 203 11.88 -17.64 -4.56
CA LEU A 203 12.46 -17.56 -5.91
C LEU A 203 13.53 -18.65 -6.11
N SER A 204 13.45 -19.76 -5.37
CA SER A 204 14.46 -20.84 -5.43
C SER A 204 15.87 -20.34 -5.15
N TRP A 205 15.99 -19.37 -4.21
CA TRP A 205 17.23 -18.70 -3.80
C TRP A 205 17.83 -17.75 -4.83
N GLU A 206 17.17 -17.51 -5.95
CA GLU A 206 17.53 -16.41 -6.83
C GLU A 206 17.19 -15.05 -6.19
N THR A 207 17.87 -14.01 -6.63
CA THR A 207 17.58 -12.64 -6.24
C THR A 207 16.46 -12.04 -7.12
N PRO A 208 15.67 -11.08 -6.61
CA PRO A 208 14.74 -10.31 -7.45
C PRO A 208 15.39 -9.66 -8.67
N ALA A 209 16.64 -9.14 -8.51
CA ALA A 209 17.37 -8.52 -9.59
C ALA A 209 17.73 -9.50 -10.71
N GLU A 210 18.24 -10.71 -10.38
CA GLU A 210 18.51 -11.77 -11.36
C GLU A 210 17.25 -12.18 -12.11
N ARG A 211 16.14 -12.34 -11.40
CA ARG A 211 14.84 -12.68 -12.01
C ARG A 211 14.38 -11.61 -12.98
N LEU A 212 14.42 -10.33 -12.59
CA LEU A 212 14.03 -9.24 -13.47
C LEU A 212 14.97 -9.13 -14.67
N HIS A 213 16.29 -9.27 -14.46
CA HIS A 213 17.28 -9.19 -15.54
C HIS A 213 17.01 -10.23 -16.64
N LYS A 214 16.66 -11.46 -16.27
CA LYS A 214 16.29 -12.53 -17.23
C LYS A 214 15.10 -12.12 -18.09
N LEU A 215 14.16 -11.33 -17.56
CA LEU A 215 12.98 -10.85 -18.30
C LEU A 215 13.28 -9.65 -19.20
N LEU A 216 14.30 -8.87 -18.86
CA LEU A 216 14.75 -7.73 -19.70
C LEU A 216 15.60 -8.17 -20.89
N ALA A 217 16.14 -9.38 -20.86
CA ALA A 217 17.00 -9.93 -21.91
C ALA A 217 16.22 -10.64 -23.04
N VAL A 218 14.87 -10.71 -22.95
CA VAL A 218 13.95 -11.29 -23.93
C VAL A 218 13.33 -10.19 -24.77
#